data_7398d5a04816f211b2e670000009b442
#
_entry.id   7398d5a04816f211b2e670000009b442
#
_cell.length_a   1.000
_cell.length_b   1.000
_cell.length_c   1.000
_cell.angle_alpha   90.00
_cell.angle_beta   90.00
_cell.angle_gamma   90.00
#
_symmetry.space_group_name_H-M   'P 1'
#
loop_
_entity.id
_entity.type
_entity.pdbx_description
1 polymer ?
#
loop_
_entity_poly.entity_id
_entity_poly.type
_entity_poly.pdbx_seq_one_letter_code
_entity_poly.pdbx_strand_id
1 'polypeptide(L)'
;MKKERRAVLTIVNGEKYKAIWERVEPYFISYAEKCDAELIVMSEGDVPTAHWLKFGMYDLLHKQFDRIAFIDADILIRPDTPSLFDIVPEDQFGIFNEGFYTPRSMCIHEVKKVYNVELPNWNGADYYNTGVMVVSRQHRHIFKVNSEIKNLRNAFGEQTYLNMRIMQSGVKVFPLHFDFNRMNILDRLTGMTRLNSYLVHYAGFDFQFGEGS
;
A
#
# COMPACT_ATOMS: atom_id res chain seq x y z
N MET A 1 -11.76 -23.43 -16.65
CA MET A 1 -11.50 -22.72 -15.38
C MET A 1 -11.94 -21.27 -15.53
N LYS A 2 -12.54 -20.66 -14.51
CA LYS A 2 -12.90 -19.24 -14.56
C LYS A 2 -11.60 -18.41 -14.51
N LYS A 3 -11.47 -17.43 -15.41
CA LYS A 3 -10.31 -16.52 -15.43
C LYS A 3 -10.26 -15.74 -14.12
N GLU A 4 -9.08 -15.63 -13.50
CA GLU A 4 -8.84 -14.81 -12.31
C GLU A 4 -9.10 -13.34 -12.66
N ARG A 5 -9.90 -12.64 -11.84
CA ARG A 5 -10.17 -11.20 -12.02
C ARG A 5 -9.21 -10.40 -11.16
N ARG A 6 -8.35 -9.63 -11.81
CA ARG A 6 -7.30 -8.81 -11.19
C ARG A 6 -7.64 -7.34 -11.29
N ALA A 7 -7.22 -6.55 -10.30
CA ALA A 7 -7.24 -5.10 -10.37
C ALA A 7 -5.90 -4.51 -9.92
N VAL A 8 -5.46 -3.47 -10.62
CA VAL A 8 -4.50 -2.49 -10.12
C VAL A 8 -5.32 -1.34 -9.54
N LEU A 9 -5.16 -1.06 -8.24
CA LEU A 9 -5.97 -0.09 -7.50
C LEU A 9 -5.09 1.05 -7.02
N THR A 10 -5.57 2.28 -7.18
CA THR A 10 -4.95 3.47 -6.59
C THR A 10 -5.98 4.41 -6.01
N ILE A 11 -5.52 5.40 -5.20
CA ILE A 11 -6.36 6.44 -4.61
C ILE A 11 -5.86 7.81 -5.07
N VAL A 12 -6.73 8.57 -5.73
CA VAL A 12 -6.45 9.93 -6.19
C VAL A 12 -7.46 10.87 -5.54
N ASN A 13 -7.06 11.56 -4.48
CA ASN A 13 -7.93 12.46 -3.75
C ASN A 13 -7.22 13.79 -3.44
N GLY A 14 -7.91 14.91 -3.73
CA GLY A 14 -7.40 16.27 -3.56
C GLY A 14 -6.49 16.74 -4.70
N GLU A 15 -6.36 18.06 -4.83
CA GLU A 15 -5.70 18.71 -5.98
C GLU A 15 -4.22 18.28 -6.15
N LYS A 16 -3.50 18.10 -5.03
CA LYS A 16 -2.11 17.62 -5.08
C LYS A 16 -2.00 16.26 -5.79
N TYR A 17 -2.85 15.29 -5.39
CA TYR A 17 -2.79 13.94 -5.97
C TYR A 17 -3.36 13.89 -7.38
N LYS A 18 -4.31 14.77 -7.73
CA LYS A 18 -4.77 14.92 -9.12
C LYS A 18 -3.62 15.37 -10.04
N ALA A 19 -2.87 16.40 -9.63
CA ALA A 19 -1.72 16.90 -10.41
C ALA A 19 -0.60 15.86 -10.57
N ILE A 20 -0.39 15.00 -9.55
CA ILE A 20 0.54 13.87 -9.64
C ILE A 20 -0.02 12.83 -10.61
N TRP A 21 -1.30 12.49 -10.48
CA TRP A 21 -1.98 11.47 -11.27
C TRP A 21 -1.91 11.76 -12.77
N GLU A 22 -2.17 13.00 -13.20
CA GLU A 22 -2.04 13.43 -14.60
C GLU A 22 -0.69 13.05 -15.25
N ARG A 23 0.35 12.89 -14.44
CA ARG A 23 1.69 12.54 -14.90
C ARG A 23 1.99 11.05 -14.83
N VAL A 24 1.43 10.34 -13.84
CA VAL A 24 1.73 8.93 -13.62
C VAL A 24 0.68 7.97 -14.19
N GLU A 25 -0.53 8.45 -14.49
CA GLU A 25 -1.63 7.67 -15.04
C GLU A 25 -1.24 6.78 -16.23
N PRO A 26 -0.49 7.26 -17.26
CA PRO A 26 -0.11 6.42 -18.38
C PRO A 26 0.70 5.18 -17.98
N TYR A 27 1.51 5.29 -16.92
CA TYR A 27 2.29 4.17 -16.40
C TYR A 27 1.42 3.15 -15.67
N PHE A 28 0.39 3.63 -14.95
CA PHE A 28 -0.60 2.76 -14.29
C PHE A 28 -1.45 2.01 -15.31
N ILE A 29 -1.91 2.69 -16.38
CA ILE A 29 -2.67 2.05 -17.48
C ILE A 29 -1.82 0.95 -18.10
N SER A 30 -0.60 1.28 -18.54
CA SER A 30 0.30 0.30 -19.17
C SER A 30 0.62 -0.87 -18.25
N TYR A 31 0.79 -0.61 -16.94
CA TYR A 31 1.06 -1.66 -15.97
C TYR A 31 -0.15 -2.56 -15.72
N ALA A 32 -1.35 -2.00 -15.64
CA ALA A 32 -2.58 -2.77 -15.49
C ALA A 32 -2.81 -3.68 -16.71
N GLU A 33 -2.64 -3.17 -17.94
CA GLU A 33 -2.69 -3.95 -19.18
C GLU A 33 -1.67 -5.10 -19.17
N LYS A 34 -0.41 -4.82 -18.83
CA LYS A 34 0.65 -5.83 -18.69
C LYS A 34 0.30 -6.93 -17.70
N CYS A 35 -0.41 -6.61 -16.63
CA CYS A 35 -0.84 -7.53 -15.58
C CYS A 35 -2.14 -8.27 -15.88
N ASP A 36 -2.77 -8.02 -17.05
CA ASP A 36 -4.12 -8.50 -17.38
C ASP A 36 -5.11 -8.16 -16.25
N ALA A 37 -5.09 -6.90 -15.81
CA ALA A 37 -5.83 -6.36 -14.68
C ALA A 37 -6.66 -5.14 -15.07
N GLU A 38 -7.76 -4.91 -14.38
CA GLU A 38 -8.55 -3.67 -14.49
C GLU A 38 -7.88 -2.57 -13.65
N LEU A 39 -7.77 -1.34 -14.18
CA LEU A 39 -7.32 -0.19 -13.42
C LEU A 39 -8.51 0.45 -12.68
N ILE A 40 -8.42 0.52 -11.36
CA ILE A 40 -9.42 1.14 -10.49
C ILE A 40 -8.81 2.37 -9.82
N VAL A 41 -9.43 3.53 -9.99
CA VAL A 41 -9.04 4.78 -9.34
C VAL A 41 -10.13 5.18 -8.36
N MET A 42 -9.83 5.17 -7.07
CA MET A 42 -10.75 5.65 -6.02
C MET A 42 -10.46 7.11 -5.71
N SER A 43 -11.49 7.95 -5.62
CA SER A 43 -11.33 9.39 -5.36
C SER A 43 -12.14 9.89 -4.17
N GLU A 44 -13.23 9.20 -3.80
CA GLU A 44 -14.23 9.66 -2.84
C GLU A 44 -14.68 8.54 -1.90
N GLY A 45 -15.14 8.94 -0.73
CA GLY A 45 -15.75 8.04 0.26
C GLY A 45 -15.96 8.76 1.59
N ASP A 46 -16.91 8.27 2.39
CA ASP A 46 -17.17 8.76 3.75
C ASP A 46 -16.14 8.16 4.72
N VAL A 47 -14.94 8.76 4.73
CA VAL A 47 -13.79 8.32 5.52
C VAL A 47 -13.08 9.51 6.16
N PRO A 48 -12.38 9.33 7.29
CA PRO A 48 -11.69 10.43 8.00
C PRO A 48 -10.62 11.14 7.17
N THR A 49 -9.89 10.40 6.36
CA THR A 49 -8.92 10.92 5.37
C THR A 49 -8.89 9.99 4.17
N ALA A 50 -8.41 10.49 3.02
CA ALA A 50 -8.33 9.70 1.78
C ALA A 50 -7.57 8.37 1.93
N HIS A 51 -6.58 8.27 2.82
CA HIS A 51 -5.84 7.04 3.06
C HIS A 51 -6.73 5.89 3.54
N TRP A 52 -7.82 6.19 4.25
CA TRP A 52 -8.79 5.20 4.71
C TRP A 52 -9.62 4.58 3.59
N LEU A 53 -9.62 5.16 2.39
CA LEU A 53 -10.26 4.55 1.21
C LEU A 53 -9.67 3.18 0.87
N LYS A 54 -8.43 2.86 1.31
CA LYS A 54 -7.83 1.53 1.18
C LYS A 54 -8.72 0.42 1.75
N PHE A 55 -9.51 0.72 2.77
CA PHE A 55 -10.43 -0.25 3.38
C PHE A 55 -11.60 -0.63 2.46
N GLY A 56 -11.87 0.15 1.41
CA GLY A 56 -12.78 -0.21 0.32
C GLY A 56 -12.38 -1.48 -0.44
N MET A 57 -11.14 -1.92 -0.31
CA MET A 57 -10.69 -3.22 -0.84
C MET A 57 -11.49 -4.40 -0.28
N TYR A 58 -12.10 -4.27 0.92
CA TYR A 58 -13.01 -5.29 1.44
C TYR A 58 -14.12 -5.61 0.46
N ASP A 59 -14.84 -4.59 -0.01
CA ASP A 59 -15.97 -4.76 -0.93
C ASP A 59 -15.52 -5.19 -2.33
N LEU A 60 -14.44 -4.63 -2.83
CA LEU A 60 -13.87 -4.99 -4.13
C LEU A 60 -13.48 -6.47 -4.17
N LEU A 61 -12.76 -6.97 -3.17
CA LEU A 61 -12.37 -8.38 -3.05
C LEU A 61 -13.58 -9.29 -2.77
N HIS A 62 -14.61 -8.79 -2.08
CA HIS A 62 -15.80 -9.59 -1.81
C HIS A 62 -16.66 -9.79 -3.06
N LYS A 63 -16.85 -8.74 -3.87
CA LYS A 63 -17.87 -8.69 -4.92
C LYS A 63 -17.30 -8.84 -6.34
N GLN A 64 -16.08 -8.35 -6.58
CA GLN A 64 -15.62 -8.11 -7.95
C GLN A 64 -14.34 -8.84 -8.30
N PHE A 65 -13.27 -8.71 -7.51
CA PHE A 65 -11.94 -9.18 -7.86
C PHE A 65 -11.50 -10.37 -7.02
N ASP A 66 -10.66 -11.20 -7.62
CA ASP A 66 -10.02 -12.31 -6.93
C ASP A 66 -8.70 -11.82 -6.31
N ARG A 67 -7.98 -10.91 -7.00
CA ARG A 67 -6.74 -10.29 -6.50
C ARG A 67 -6.67 -8.79 -6.81
N ILE A 68 -6.03 -8.03 -5.92
CA ILE A 68 -5.78 -6.59 -6.08
C ILE A 68 -4.30 -6.30 -5.81
N ALA A 69 -3.65 -5.56 -6.71
CA ALA A 69 -2.40 -4.88 -6.47
C ALA A 69 -2.73 -3.40 -6.19
N PHE A 70 -2.64 -3.00 -4.92
CA PHE A 70 -2.77 -1.60 -4.51
C PHE A 70 -1.42 -0.90 -4.67
N ILE A 71 -1.41 0.28 -5.30
CA ILE A 71 -0.21 1.10 -5.51
C ILE A 71 -0.61 2.57 -5.26
N ASP A 72 0.06 3.26 -4.32
CA ASP A 72 -0.20 4.67 -4.04
C ASP A 72 0.05 5.55 -5.29
N ALA A 73 -0.76 6.60 -5.48
CA ALA A 73 -0.71 7.46 -6.65
C ALA A 73 0.57 8.32 -6.76
N ASP A 74 1.38 8.38 -5.71
CA ASP A 74 2.69 9.04 -5.72
C ASP A 74 3.85 8.05 -6.00
N ILE A 75 3.54 6.94 -6.64
CA ILE A 75 4.51 5.95 -7.10
C ILE A 75 4.67 6.01 -8.61
N LEU A 76 5.91 6.15 -9.07
CA LEU A 76 6.26 5.98 -10.47
C LEU A 76 6.54 4.50 -10.76
N ILE A 77 5.77 3.92 -11.65
CA ILE A 77 5.91 2.53 -12.11
C ILE A 77 6.84 2.52 -13.33
N ARG A 78 7.96 1.82 -13.26
CA ARG A 78 8.83 1.67 -14.43
C ARG A 78 8.21 0.70 -15.45
N PRO A 79 8.45 0.89 -16.76
CA PRO A 79 7.89 0.03 -17.80
C PRO A 79 8.35 -1.44 -17.71
N ASP A 80 9.54 -1.68 -17.17
CA ASP A 80 10.12 -3.02 -16.97
C ASP A 80 9.66 -3.72 -15.68
N THR A 81 8.84 -3.05 -14.84
CA THR A 81 8.29 -3.62 -13.61
C THR A 81 7.57 -4.95 -13.89
N PRO A 82 7.99 -6.06 -13.29
CA PRO A 82 7.30 -7.34 -13.47
C PRO A 82 5.92 -7.31 -12.81
N SER A 83 5.03 -8.20 -13.25
CA SER A 83 3.70 -8.33 -12.63
C SER A 83 3.83 -8.75 -11.18
N LEU A 84 3.32 -7.91 -10.27
CA LEU A 84 3.26 -8.23 -8.84
C LEU A 84 2.38 -9.47 -8.56
N PHE A 85 1.42 -9.77 -9.42
CA PHE A 85 0.58 -10.97 -9.28
C PHE A 85 1.35 -12.27 -9.56
N ASP A 86 2.43 -12.19 -10.36
CA ASP A 86 3.28 -13.34 -10.65
C ASP A 86 4.37 -13.54 -9.58
N ILE A 87 4.71 -12.46 -8.86
CA ILE A 87 5.72 -12.48 -7.79
C ILE A 87 5.11 -12.96 -6.47
N VAL A 88 3.94 -12.42 -6.10
CA VAL A 88 3.31 -12.71 -4.81
C VAL A 88 2.41 -13.93 -4.94
N PRO A 89 2.63 -15.00 -4.16
CA PRO A 89 1.72 -16.15 -4.14
C PRO A 89 0.31 -15.75 -3.70
N GLU A 90 -0.71 -16.43 -4.26
CA GLU A 90 -2.12 -16.11 -3.99
C GLU A 90 -2.48 -16.26 -2.50
N ASP A 91 -1.84 -17.21 -1.81
CA ASP A 91 -2.08 -17.50 -0.39
C ASP A 91 -1.33 -16.56 0.57
N GLN A 92 -0.57 -15.58 0.05
CA GLN A 92 0.23 -14.66 0.85
C GLN A 92 -0.15 -13.21 0.61
N PHE A 93 0.01 -12.40 1.65
CA PHE A 93 -0.18 -10.95 1.61
C PHE A 93 1.15 -10.29 1.23
N GLY A 94 1.27 -9.80 0.00
CA GLY A 94 2.49 -9.13 -0.48
C GLY A 94 2.57 -7.69 0.03
N ILE A 95 3.65 -7.36 0.78
CA ILE A 95 3.84 -6.01 1.33
C ILE A 95 5.30 -5.81 1.74
N PHE A 96 5.79 -4.56 1.66
CA PHE A 96 7.15 -4.21 2.07
C PHE A 96 7.26 -3.96 3.58
N ASN A 97 8.22 -4.60 4.24
CA ASN A 97 8.52 -4.35 5.65
C ASN A 97 9.48 -3.16 5.80
N GLU A 98 8.97 -2.04 6.30
CA GLU A 98 9.78 -0.84 6.60
C GLU A 98 10.31 -0.80 8.04
N GLY A 99 9.88 -1.73 8.90
CA GLY A 99 10.17 -1.70 10.34
C GLY A 99 11.67 -1.70 10.68
N PHE A 100 12.50 -2.30 9.82
CA PHE A 100 13.96 -2.26 9.97
C PHE A 100 14.58 -0.91 9.64
N TYR A 101 13.90 -0.06 8.91
CA TYR A 101 14.41 1.20 8.39
C TYR A 101 13.84 2.42 9.12
N THR A 102 12.65 2.28 9.69
CA THR A 102 11.92 3.38 10.32
C THR A 102 11.36 2.96 11.67
N PRO A 103 11.75 3.61 12.78
CA PRO A 103 11.22 3.27 14.10
C PRO A 103 9.73 3.66 14.20
N ARG A 104 8.86 2.70 14.49
CA ARG A 104 7.39 2.88 14.59
C ARG A 104 6.81 2.49 15.95
N SER A 105 7.66 2.28 16.95
CA SER A 105 7.24 1.83 18.28
C SER A 105 6.18 2.72 18.93
N MET A 106 6.27 4.04 18.76
CA MET A 106 5.27 4.98 19.29
C MET A 106 3.91 4.81 18.59
N CYS A 107 3.90 4.64 17.26
CA CYS A 107 2.67 4.41 16.51
C CYS A 107 2.00 3.09 16.93
N ILE A 108 2.79 2.04 17.12
CA ILE A 108 2.33 0.73 17.58
C ILE A 108 1.74 0.84 19.00
N HIS A 109 2.44 1.53 19.90
CA HIS A 109 1.94 1.73 21.26
C HIS A 109 0.60 2.47 21.25
N GLU A 110 0.48 3.54 20.46
CA GLU A 110 -0.75 4.31 20.35
C GLU A 110 -1.92 3.46 19.85
N VAL A 111 -1.75 2.72 18.75
CA VAL A 111 -2.84 1.92 18.18
C VAL A 111 -3.27 0.80 19.12
N LYS A 112 -2.32 0.14 19.78
CA LYS A 112 -2.63 -0.87 20.81
C LYS A 112 -3.49 -0.27 21.93
N LYS A 113 -3.11 0.90 22.44
CA LYS A 113 -3.83 1.61 23.49
C LYS A 113 -5.23 2.06 23.04
N VAL A 114 -5.32 2.70 21.88
CA VAL A 114 -6.59 3.28 21.37
C VAL A 114 -7.62 2.20 21.06
N TYR A 115 -7.19 1.07 20.50
CA TYR A 115 -8.09 -0.04 20.14
C TYR A 115 -8.17 -1.11 21.23
N ASN A 116 -7.44 -0.96 22.34
CA ASN A 116 -7.40 -1.91 23.47
C ASN A 116 -7.08 -3.33 22.99
N VAL A 117 -5.96 -3.47 22.27
CA VAL A 117 -5.54 -4.77 21.71
C VAL A 117 -4.20 -5.22 22.29
N GLU A 118 -4.14 -6.50 22.64
CA GLU A 118 -2.93 -7.16 23.11
C GLU A 118 -2.24 -7.87 21.93
N LEU A 119 -1.08 -7.38 21.56
CA LEU A 119 -0.19 -7.94 20.54
C LEU A 119 1.25 -7.93 21.07
N PRO A 120 1.58 -8.80 22.03
CA PRO A 120 2.84 -8.74 22.78
C PRO A 120 4.07 -8.90 21.89
N ASN A 121 3.98 -9.71 20.84
CA ASN A 121 5.07 -9.99 19.93
C ASN A 121 5.27 -8.92 18.85
N TRP A 122 4.35 -7.95 18.74
CA TRP A 122 4.50 -6.87 17.76
C TRP A 122 5.34 -5.73 18.35
N ASN A 123 6.62 -5.69 18.01
CA ASN A 123 7.63 -4.79 18.57
C ASN A 123 8.13 -3.70 17.59
N GLY A 124 7.67 -3.72 16.34
CA GLY A 124 8.03 -2.75 15.31
C GLY A 124 9.05 -3.24 14.28
N ALA A 125 9.71 -4.38 14.49
CA ALA A 125 10.51 -5.03 13.45
C ALA A 125 9.62 -5.48 12.27
N ASP A 126 8.38 -5.86 12.57
CA ASP A 126 7.35 -6.15 11.58
C ASP A 126 6.38 -4.97 11.50
N TYR A 127 6.76 -3.98 10.73
CA TYR A 127 5.91 -2.84 10.40
C TYR A 127 5.95 -2.58 8.90
N TYR A 128 4.81 -2.65 8.27
CA TYR A 128 4.67 -2.68 6.82
C TYR A 128 4.22 -1.33 6.27
N ASN A 129 4.84 -0.93 5.15
CA ASN A 129 4.42 0.24 4.40
C ASN A 129 3.26 -0.10 3.47
N THR A 130 2.15 0.62 3.58
CA THR A 130 0.91 0.35 2.87
C THR A 130 0.81 0.99 1.49
N GLY A 131 1.89 1.58 1.00
CA GLY A 131 1.94 2.20 -0.34
C GLY A 131 1.91 1.19 -1.48
N VAL A 132 2.38 -0.04 -1.25
CA VAL A 132 2.26 -1.16 -2.20
C VAL A 132 1.80 -2.40 -1.46
N MET A 133 0.69 -2.97 -1.91
CA MET A 133 0.13 -4.20 -1.34
C MET A 133 -0.40 -5.11 -2.45
N VAL A 134 -0.17 -6.41 -2.33
CA VAL A 134 -0.78 -7.42 -3.20
C VAL A 134 -1.62 -8.35 -2.35
N VAL A 135 -2.90 -8.38 -2.62
CA VAL A 135 -3.87 -9.08 -1.78
C VAL A 135 -4.81 -9.95 -2.61
N SER A 136 -5.26 -11.04 -2.03
CA SER A 136 -6.23 -11.94 -2.62
C SER A 136 -7.55 -11.92 -1.84
N ARG A 137 -8.61 -12.45 -2.42
CA ARG A 137 -9.96 -12.50 -1.83
C ARG A 137 -9.97 -13.06 -0.40
N GLN A 138 -9.12 -14.03 -0.10
CA GLN A 138 -9.02 -14.59 1.26
C GLN A 138 -8.53 -13.57 2.30
N HIS A 139 -7.78 -12.56 1.89
CA HIS A 139 -7.25 -11.49 2.75
C HIS A 139 -8.26 -10.37 3.03
N ARG A 140 -9.44 -10.37 2.39
CA ARG A 140 -10.44 -9.28 2.49
C ARG A 140 -10.79 -8.91 3.92
N HIS A 141 -10.81 -9.88 4.84
CA HIS A 141 -11.17 -9.67 6.24
C HIS A 141 -10.25 -8.68 6.96
N ILE A 142 -9.02 -8.49 6.48
CA ILE A 142 -8.04 -7.52 7.00
C ILE A 142 -8.56 -6.10 6.78
N PHE A 143 -9.25 -5.85 5.66
CA PHE A 143 -9.80 -4.56 5.28
C PHE A 143 -11.22 -4.32 5.81
N LYS A 144 -11.80 -5.27 6.53
CA LYS A 144 -13.10 -5.07 7.16
C LYS A 144 -12.95 -4.17 8.37
N VAL A 145 -13.56 -2.99 8.31
CA VAL A 145 -13.68 -2.10 9.48
C VAL A 145 -14.82 -2.62 10.34
N ASN A 146 -14.49 -3.18 11.50
CA ASN A 146 -15.47 -3.80 12.41
C ASN A 146 -15.91 -2.88 13.56
N SER A 147 -15.24 -1.74 13.71
CA SER A 147 -15.49 -0.78 14.77
C SER A 147 -15.37 0.63 14.21
N GLU A 148 -15.85 1.61 14.96
CA GLU A 148 -15.61 3.01 14.64
C GLU A 148 -14.12 3.27 14.40
N ILE A 149 -13.80 3.92 13.28
CA ILE A 149 -12.44 4.36 12.98
C ILE A 149 -12.09 5.43 13.99
N LYS A 150 -11.21 5.08 14.93
CA LYS A 150 -10.77 6.01 15.97
C LYS A 150 -9.67 6.92 15.42
N ASN A 151 -9.73 8.17 15.81
CA ASN A 151 -8.71 9.13 15.43
C ASN A 151 -7.38 8.81 16.13
N LEU A 152 -6.37 8.43 15.37
CA LEU A 152 -5.01 8.25 15.82
C LEU A 152 -4.26 9.58 15.67
N ARG A 153 -3.48 9.95 16.68
CA ARG A 153 -2.75 11.23 16.71
C ARG A 153 -1.52 11.23 15.80
N ASN A 154 -1.02 10.04 15.43
CA ASN A 154 0.13 9.93 14.57
C ASN A 154 -0.23 10.11 13.09
N ALA A 155 0.73 10.59 12.29
CA ALA A 155 0.55 10.84 10.86
C ALA A 155 0.33 9.55 10.02
N PHE A 156 0.55 8.37 10.62
CA PHE A 156 0.45 7.06 9.97
C PHE A 156 -0.76 6.26 10.46
N GLY A 157 -1.84 6.93 10.87
CA GLY A 157 -2.99 6.30 11.54
C GLY A 157 -3.60 5.14 10.75
N GLU A 158 -3.87 5.34 9.47
CA GLU A 158 -4.39 4.29 8.57
C GLU A 158 -3.38 3.14 8.44
N GLN A 159 -2.13 3.44 8.12
CA GLN A 159 -1.08 2.44 7.96
C GLN A 159 -0.87 1.63 9.24
N THR A 160 -0.81 2.29 10.40
CA THR A 160 -0.63 1.62 11.69
C THR A 160 -1.84 0.73 12.04
N TYR A 161 -3.05 1.19 11.75
CA TYR A 161 -4.26 0.40 11.95
C TYR A 161 -4.26 -0.85 11.04
N LEU A 162 -3.89 -0.70 9.78
CA LEU A 162 -3.80 -1.84 8.86
C LEU A 162 -2.72 -2.84 9.31
N ASN A 163 -1.57 -2.36 9.77
CA ASN A 163 -0.54 -3.20 10.38
C ASN A 163 -1.08 -4.01 11.57
N MET A 164 -1.83 -3.36 12.47
CA MET A 164 -2.51 -4.05 13.57
C MET A 164 -3.42 -5.17 13.07
N ARG A 165 -4.21 -4.92 12.01
CA ARG A 165 -5.11 -5.92 11.40
C ARG A 165 -4.34 -7.09 10.79
N ILE A 166 -3.21 -6.83 10.13
CA ILE A 166 -2.31 -7.87 9.60
C ILE A 166 -1.80 -8.75 10.74
N MET A 167 -1.28 -8.14 11.80
CA MET A 167 -0.76 -8.87 12.96
C MET A 167 -1.83 -9.70 13.69
N GLN A 168 -3.05 -9.15 13.83
CA GLN A 168 -4.18 -9.88 14.44
C GLN A 168 -4.65 -11.08 13.60
N SER A 169 -4.55 -10.96 12.28
CA SER A 169 -5.05 -12.00 11.37
C SER A 169 -4.17 -13.24 11.30
N GLY A 170 -2.89 -13.10 11.66
CA GLY A 170 -1.90 -14.16 11.46
C GLY A 170 -1.68 -14.54 9.98
N VAL A 171 -2.03 -13.63 9.05
CA VAL A 171 -1.87 -13.88 7.62
C VAL A 171 -0.40 -14.13 7.27
N LYS A 172 -0.16 -15.05 6.35
CA LYS A 172 1.18 -15.28 5.82
C LYS A 172 1.60 -14.10 4.94
N VAL A 173 2.62 -13.36 5.37
CA VAL A 173 3.15 -12.22 4.63
C VAL A 173 4.22 -12.69 3.63
N PHE A 174 4.13 -12.20 2.40
CA PHE A 174 5.21 -12.26 1.41
C PHE A 174 5.99 -10.93 1.47
N PRO A 175 7.26 -10.93 1.91
CA PRO A 175 8.04 -9.72 2.02
C PRO A 175 8.44 -9.24 0.62
N LEU A 176 7.80 -8.16 0.15
CA LEU A 176 8.24 -7.51 -1.07
C LEU A 176 9.63 -6.90 -0.88
N HIS A 177 10.50 -7.08 -1.88
CA HIS A 177 11.79 -6.40 -1.91
C HIS A 177 11.59 -4.88 -1.93
N PHE A 178 12.52 -4.10 -1.38
CA PHE A 178 12.43 -2.64 -1.34
C PHE A 178 12.30 -1.99 -2.73
N ASP A 179 12.74 -2.64 -3.79
CA ASP A 179 12.58 -2.15 -5.17
C ASP A 179 11.12 -2.06 -5.64
N PHE A 180 10.21 -2.73 -4.92
CA PHE A 180 8.77 -2.63 -5.16
C PHE A 180 8.06 -1.62 -4.24
N ASN A 181 8.80 -0.86 -3.45
CA ASN A 181 8.27 0.25 -2.65
C ASN A 181 9.42 1.16 -2.20
N ARG A 182 10.11 1.75 -3.18
CA ARG A 182 11.38 2.43 -2.98
C ARG A 182 11.18 3.88 -2.53
N MET A 183 11.10 4.09 -1.23
CA MET A 183 11.01 5.41 -0.61
C MET A 183 12.38 6.11 -0.54
N ASN A 184 12.38 7.45 -0.52
CA ASN A 184 13.56 8.29 -0.41
C ASN A 184 14.43 8.01 0.83
N ILE A 185 13.80 7.64 1.96
CA ILE A 185 14.55 7.30 3.17
C ILE A 185 15.55 6.18 2.94
N LEU A 186 15.22 5.24 2.06
CA LEU A 186 16.11 4.11 1.72
C LEU A 186 17.35 4.57 0.92
N ASP A 187 17.26 5.67 0.18
CA ASP A 187 18.41 6.26 -0.52
C ASP A 187 19.48 6.70 0.48
N ARG A 188 19.06 7.35 1.57
CA ARG A 188 19.96 7.81 2.64
C ARG A 188 20.58 6.67 3.41
N LEU A 189 19.82 5.58 3.60
CA LEU A 189 20.29 4.43 4.39
C LEU A 189 21.17 3.47 3.58
N THR A 190 20.91 3.34 2.29
CA THR A 190 21.61 2.36 1.42
C THR A 190 22.69 2.99 0.55
N GLY A 191 22.69 4.30 0.37
CA GLY A 191 23.55 5.02 -0.59
C GLY A 191 23.23 4.70 -2.06
N MET A 192 22.13 3.99 -2.34
CA MET A 192 21.71 3.59 -3.69
C MET A 192 20.62 4.50 -4.21
N THR A 193 20.70 4.89 -5.49
CA THR A 193 19.65 5.67 -6.12
C THR A 193 18.37 4.87 -6.31
N ARG A 194 17.22 5.49 -5.98
CA ARG A 194 15.88 4.89 -6.18
C ARG A 194 15.51 4.71 -7.65
N LEU A 195 16.16 5.43 -8.56
CA LEU A 195 15.81 5.43 -9.98
C LEU A 195 16.00 4.07 -10.67
N ASN A 196 16.75 3.15 -10.07
CA ASN A 196 16.92 1.79 -10.57
C ASN A 196 15.88 0.80 -10.03
N SER A 197 15.01 1.24 -9.11
CA SER A 197 13.98 0.38 -8.52
C SER A 197 12.73 0.32 -9.42
N TYR A 198 11.96 -0.75 -9.32
CA TYR A 198 10.76 -0.99 -10.13
C TYR A 198 9.62 0.00 -9.81
N LEU A 199 9.36 0.22 -8.52
CA LEU A 199 8.34 1.15 -8.03
C LEU A 199 9.02 2.23 -7.18
N VAL A 200 9.11 3.45 -7.73
CA VAL A 200 9.75 4.59 -7.07
C VAL A 200 8.68 5.39 -6.32
N HIS A 201 8.69 5.30 -4.99
CA HIS A 201 7.69 5.90 -4.10
C HIS A 201 8.16 7.28 -3.61
N TYR A 202 7.46 8.31 -4.02
CA TYR A 202 7.68 9.71 -3.61
C TYR A 202 6.87 10.04 -2.35
N ALA A 203 7.03 9.22 -1.30
CA ALA A 203 6.30 9.37 -0.05
C ALA A 203 6.51 10.76 0.57
N GLY A 204 5.41 11.43 0.92
CA GLY A 204 5.43 12.70 1.62
C GLY A 204 5.60 13.91 0.71
N PHE A 205 6.66 14.71 0.90
CA PHE A 205 6.86 16.00 0.21
C PHE A 205 7.82 15.95 -0.98
N ASP A 206 8.37 14.79 -1.30
CA ASP A 206 9.49 14.67 -2.25
C ASP A 206 9.08 14.58 -3.72
N PHE A 207 7.81 14.77 -4.06
CA PHE A 207 7.39 14.87 -5.46
C PHE A 207 7.78 16.26 -6.01
N GLN A 208 9.08 16.52 -6.06
CA GLN A 208 9.62 17.63 -6.82
C GLN A 208 9.91 17.10 -8.23
N PHE A 209 9.03 17.43 -9.17
CA PHE A 209 9.37 17.33 -10.57
C PHE A 209 10.50 18.32 -10.77
N GLY A 210 11.70 17.85 -11.11
CA GLY A 210 12.77 18.72 -11.52
C GLY A 210 12.24 19.60 -12.64
N GLU A 211 12.16 20.92 -12.40
CA GLU A 211 12.03 21.86 -13.47
C GLU A 211 13.26 21.64 -14.33
N GLY A 212 13.03 21.20 -15.57
CA GLY A 212 14.10 20.92 -16.51
C GLY A 212 14.93 22.17 -16.72
N SER A 213 16.20 22.10 -16.37
CA SER A 213 17.25 22.97 -16.87
C SER A 213 17.67 22.55 -18.25
#